data_73d06408edea02bedec1cc5de9abf829
#
_entry.id   73d06408edea02bedec1cc5de9abf829
#
_cell.length_a   1.000
_cell.length_b   1.000
_cell.length_c   1.000
_cell.angle_alpha   90.00
_cell.angle_beta   90.00
_cell.angle_gamma   90.00
#
_symmetry.space_group_name_H-M   'P 1'
#
loop_
_entity.id
_entity.type
_entity.pdbx_description
1 polymer ?
#
loop_
_entity_poly.entity_id
_entity_poly.type
_entity_poly.pdbx_seq_one_letter_code
_entity_poly.pdbx_strand_id
1 'polypeptide(L)'
;MRTSLIILASLTLLTGAIFALWPQLDLSGSALFHGTDGFAFDQPHLKALRAGLYYLPVAVIGAFAAAWLGALMGLPLPTALRPRGRSLVFLALGLALGPGLLVNVILKDNWHRPRPVQVTEFGGPLEFRPWHRTDGACVKNCSFVSGETSGAFWLVAPASLAPPPLRLPAVALALGVGLTTGVLRVAFGGHFPSDVLFAGLFTLILVAVLRMILIKPDKQGLRGDDPYL
;
A
#
# COMPACT_ATOMS: atom_id res chain seq x y z
N MET A 1 -9.20 -2.62 -17.07
CA MET A 1 -9.23 -1.59 -16.00
C MET A 1 -10.57 -1.53 -15.26
N ARG A 2 -11.74 -1.42 -15.93
CA ARG A 2 -13.05 -1.49 -15.23
C ARG A 2 -13.22 -2.82 -14.47
N THR A 3 -12.89 -3.93 -15.09
CA THR A 3 -12.91 -5.26 -14.45
C THR A 3 -12.02 -5.32 -13.20
N SER A 4 -10.81 -4.75 -13.25
CA SER A 4 -9.91 -4.71 -12.09
C SER A 4 -10.49 -3.90 -10.93
N LEU A 5 -11.16 -2.78 -11.19
CA LEU A 5 -11.84 -2.00 -10.15
C LEU A 5 -13.01 -2.76 -9.53
N ILE A 6 -13.81 -3.47 -10.34
CA ILE A 6 -14.90 -4.32 -9.84
C ILE A 6 -14.34 -5.40 -8.93
N ILE A 7 -13.27 -6.09 -9.36
CA ILE A 7 -12.61 -7.12 -8.55
C ILE A 7 -12.11 -6.54 -7.21
N LEU A 8 -11.40 -5.41 -7.26
CA LEU A 8 -10.88 -4.77 -6.04
C LEU A 8 -12.00 -4.31 -5.10
N ALA A 9 -13.07 -3.73 -5.63
CA ALA A 9 -14.25 -3.35 -4.84
C ALA A 9 -14.93 -4.58 -4.21
N SER A 10 -15.12 -5.67 -4.99
CA SER A 10 -15.69 -6.93 -4.48
C SER A 10 -14.81 -7.55 -3.39
N LEU A 11 -13.48 -7.54 -3.56
CA LEU A 11 -12.54 -8.02 -2.54
C LEU A 11 -12.59 -7.15 -1.28
N THR A 12 -12.76 -5.84 -1.42
CA THR A 12 -12.91 -4.93 -0.27
C THR A 12 -14.19 -5.23 0.51
N LEU A 13 -15.31 -5.40 -0.19
CA LEU A 13 -16.58 -5.76 0.44
C LEU A 13 -16.52 -7.14 1.12
N LEU A 14 -15.92 -8.11 0.44
CA LEU A 14 -15.75 -9.47 0.98
C LEU A 14 -14.84 -9.45 2.22
N THR A 15 -13.72 -8.76 2.18
CA THR A 15 -12.83 -8.57 3.34
C THR A 15 -13.61 -7.91 4.49
N GLY A 16 -14.37 -6.86 4.19
CA GLY A 16 -15.22 -6.20 5.18
C GLY A 16 -16.22 -7.12 5.82
N ALA A 17 -16.95 -7.92 5.03
CA ALA A 17 -17.92 -8.87 5.52
C ALA A 17 -17.27 -9.98 6.37
N ILE A 18 -16.16 -10.55 5.91
CA ILE A 18 -15.45 -11.61 6.65
C ILE A 18 -15.01 -11.11 8.03
N PHE A 19 -14.31 -9.99 8.11
CA PHE A 19 -13.81 -9.47 9.40
C PHE A 19 -14.89 -8.78 10.25
N ALA A 20 -16.06 -8.48 9.71
CA ALA A 20 -17.21 -8.04 10.50
C ALA A 20 -17.96 -9.21 11.14
N LEU A 21 -18.11 -10.32 10.39
CA LEU A 21 -18.77 -11.53 10.88
C LEU A 21 -17.87 -12.35 11.81
N TRP A 22 -16.59 -12.38 11.56
CA TRP A 22 -15.58 -13.11 12.34
C TRP A 22 -14.43 -12.19 12.79
N PRO A 23 -14.69 -11.24 13.71
CA PRO A 23 -13.64 -10.30 14.17
C PRO A 23 -12.49 -11.00 14.90
N GLN A 24 -12.70 -12.21 15.40
CA GLN A 24 -11.66 -13.04 16.02
C GLN A 24 -10.51 -13.38 15.06
N LEU A 25 -10.72 -13.30 13.75
CA LEU A 25 -9.65 -13.51 12.76
C LEU A 25 -8.52 -12.49 12.90
N ASP A 26 -8.83 -11.27 13.34
CA ASP A 26 -7.82 -10.25 13.62
C ASP A 26 -6.95 -10.63 14.83
N LEU A 27 -7.60 -11.11 15.89
CA LEU A 27 -6.89 -11.57 17.09
C LEU A 27 -6.07 -12.83 16.80
N SER A 28 -6.69 -13.84 16.17
CA SER A 28 -6.01 -15.09 15.84
C SER A 28 -4.83 -14.89 14.90
N GLY A 29 -4.98 -14.03 13.88
CA GLY A 29 -3.90 -13.71 12.96
C GLY A 29 -2.77 -12.93 13.61
N SER A 30 -3.07 -12.07 14.58
CA SER A 30 -2.06 -11.35 15.37
C SER A 30 -1.37 -12.27 16.37
N ALA A 31 -2.10 -13.22 16.96
CA ALA A 31 -1.58 -14.19 17.92
C ALA A 31 -0.50 -15.10 17.34
N LEU A 32 -0.50 -15.35 16.01
CA LEU A 32 0.57 -16.10 15.34
C LEU A 32 1.97 -15.48 15.52
N PHE A 33 2.03 -14.19 15.82
CA PHE A 33 3.27 -13.43 15.97
C PHE A 33 3.52 -12.95 17.41
N HIS A 34 2.65 -13.33 18.35
CA HIS A 34 2.78 -13.00 19.76
C HIS A 34 3.33 -14.21 20.52
N GLY A 35 4.58 -14.12 20.96
CA GLY A 35 5.26 -15.14 21.76
C GLY A 35 5.22 -14.82 23.27
N THR A 36 5.99 -15.59 24.05
CA THR A 36 6.15 -15.39 25.52
C THR A 36 6.69 -14.02 25.87
N ASP A 37 7.53 -13.44 25.00
CA ASP A 37 8.15 -12.13 25.19
C ASP A 37 7.40 -11.00 24.48
N GLY A 38 6.17 -11.25 24.02
CA GLY A 38 5.35 -10.32 23.26
C GLY A 38 5.51 -10.46 21.74
N PHE A 39 5.20 -9.40 21.02
CA PHE A 39 5.35 -9.37 19.55
C PHE A 39 6.83 -9.31 19.13
N ALA A 40 7.14 -9.74 17.89
CA ALA A 40 8.50 -9.80 17.32
C ALA A 40 9.20 -8.43 17.17
N PHE A 41 8.96 -7.53 18.13
CA PHE A 41 9.36 -6.12 18.08
C PHE A 41 10.87 -5.90 18.20
N ASP A 42 11.60 -6.80 18.85
CA ASP A 42 13.00 -6.53 19.25
C ASP A 42 14.08 -7.19 18.38
N GLN A 43 13.71 -7.79 17.26
CA GLN A 43 14.69 -8.40 16.36
C GLN A 43 15.34 -7.35 15.44
N PRO A 44 16.66 -7.07 15.56
CA PRO A 44 17.33 -5.98 14.83
C PRO A 44 17.23 -6.09 13.31
N HIS A 45 17.31 -7.32 12.77
CA HIS A 45 17.22 -7.56 11.33
C HIS A 45 15.82 -7.29 10.77
N LEU A 46 14.75 -7.58 11.52
CA LEU A 46 13.38 -7.24 11.11
C LEU A 46 13.12 -5.73 11.18
N LYS A 47 13.68 -5.04 12.19
CA LYS A 47 13.63 -3.58 12.28
C LYS A 47 14.34 -2.93 11.08
N ALA A 48 15.51 -3.44 10.69
CA ALA A 48 16.26 -2.94 9.54
C ALA A 48 15.49 -3.18 8.22
N LEU A 49 14.92 -4.38 8.04
CA LEU A 49 14.08 -4.69 6.87
C LEU A 49 12.87 -3.75 6.81
N ARG A 50 12.15 -3.58 7.92
CA ARG A 50 11.02 -2.64 8.00
C ARG A 50 11.43 -1.23 7.63
N ALA A 51 12.55 -0.73 8.14
CA ALA A 51 13.05 0.61 7.85
C ALA A 51 13.33 0.78 6.35
N GLY A 52 13.98 -0.19 5.71
CA GLY A 52 14.21 -0.20 4.27
C GLY A 52 12.90 -0.13 3.46
N LEU A 53 11.92 -0.97 3.82
CA LEU A 53 10.61 -1.00 3.16
C LEU A 53 9.81 0.30 3.38
N TYR A 54 9.94 0.92 4.55
CA TYR A 54 9.29 2.20 4.88
C TYR A 54 9.77 3.35 3.98
N TYR A 55 11.09 3.43 3.73
CA TYR A 55 11.66 4.50 2.91
C TYR A 55 11.59 4.23 1.40
N LEU A 56 11.31 2.99 0.98
CA LEU A 56 11.32 2.60 -0.43
C LEU A 56 10.36 3.44 -1.30
N PRO A 57 9.10 3.75 -0.91
CA PRO A 57 8.23 4.60 -1.71
C PRO A 57 8.79 6.01 -1.93
N VAL A 58 9.40 6.60 -0.89
CA VAL A 58 10.02 7.93 -0.99
C VAL A 58 11.25 7.90 -1.89
N ALA A 59 12.08 6.87 -1.78
CA ALA A 59 13.24 6.68 -2.66
C ALA A 59 12.82 6.52 -4.12
N VAL A 60 11.77 5.73 -4.39
CA VAL A 60 11.26 5.51 -5.76
C VAL A 60 10.72 6.82 -6.36
N ILE A 61 9.88 7.58 -5.65
CA ILE A 61 9.35 8.84 -6.19
C ILE A 61 10.48 9.87 -6.37
N GLY A 62 11.45 9.91 -5.46
CA GLY A 62 12.64 10.75 -5.56
C GLY A 62 13.47 10.41 -6.80
N ALA A 63 13.68 9.14 -7.11
CA ALA A 63 14.39 8.71 -8.32
C ALA A 63 13.63 9.12 -9.60
N PHE A 64 12.30 8.97 -9.63
CA PHE A 64 11.48 9.46 -10.75
C PHE A 64 11.57 10.98 -10.92
N ALA A 65 11.54 11.75 -9.84
CA ALA A 65 11.66 13.19 -9.86
C ALA A 65 13.06 13.63 -10.34
N ALA A 66 14.11 12.98 -9.85
CA ALA A 66 15.49 13.25 -10.27
C ALA A 66 15.69 12.94 -11.76
N ALA A 67 15.18 11.81 -12.25
CA ALA A 67 15.25 11.47 -13.67
C ALA A 67 14.48 12.48 -14.54
N TRP A 68 13.34 12.96 -14.08
CA TRP A 68 12.57 13.98 -14.80
C TRP A 68 13.28 15.32 -14.85
N LEU A 69 13.84 15.79 -13.74
CA LEU A 69 14.66 17.01 -13.68
C LEU A 69 15.90 16.89 -14.56
N GLY A 70 16.60 15.76 -14.51
CA GLY A 70 17.74 15.49 -15.38
C GLY A 70 17.37 15.57 -16.86
N ALA A 71 16.22 15.03 -17.26
CA ALA A 71 15.73 15.12 -18.62
C ALA A 71 15.42 16.57 -19.05
N LEU A 72 14.88 17.40 -18.13
CA LEU A 72 14.64 18.82 -18.37
C LEU A 72 15.96 19.62 -18.51
N MET A 73 17.00 19.22 -17.80
CA MET A 73 18.34 19.82 -17.87
C MET A 73 19.15 19.33 -19.10
N GLY A 74 18.56 18.49 -19.96
CA GLY A 74 19.22 17.98 -21.18
C GLY A 74 20.20 16.84 -20.93
N LEU A 75 20.17 16.19 -19.75
CA LEU A 75 21.00 15.02 -19.50
C LEU A 75 20.66 13.88 -20.48
N PRO A 76 21.68 13.15 -21.00
CA PRO A 76 21.47 12.07 -21.97
C PRO A 76 20.91 10.81 -21.32
N LEU A 77 19.64 10.88 -20.89
CA LEU A 77 18.93 9.73 -20.34
C LEU A 77 18.37 8.84 -21.46
N PRO A 78 18.45 7.51 -21.32
CA PRO A 78 17.74 6.59 -22.21
C PRO A 78 16.25 6.95 -22.28
N THR A 79 15.64 6.86 -23.45
CA THR A 79 14.21 7.21 -23.67
C THR A 79 13.26 6.44 -22.74
N ALA A 80 13.61 5.20 -22.43
CA ALA A 80 12.85 4.36 -21.47
C ALA A 80 12.87 4.91 -20.03
N LEU A 81 13.90 5.68 -19.66
CA LEU A 81 14.08 6.27 -18.33
C LEU A 81 13.67 7.75 -18.25
N ARG A 82 13.08 8.31 -19.31
CA ARG A 82 12.57 9.69 -19.33
C ARG A 82 11.12 9.73 -18.86
N PRO A 83 10.84 10.08 -17.58
CA PRO A 83 9.47 10.13 -17.10
C PRO A 83 8.72 11.28 -17.78
N ARG A 84 7.46 11.04 -18.13
CA ARG A 84 6.54 12.10 -18.57
C ARG A 84 6.02 12.86 -17.35
N GLY A 85 5.77 14.17 -17.44
CA GLY A 85 5.23 14.96 -16.32
C GLY A 85 3.93 14.38 -15.74
N ARG A 86 3.06 13.83 -16.60
CA ARG A 86 1.84 13.13 -16.16
C ARG A 86 2.13 11.90 -15.28
N SER A 87 3.22 11.19 -15.54
CA SER A 87 3.63 10.05 -14.69
C SER A 87 4.03 10.53 -13.30
N LEU A 88 4.76 11.64 -13.19
CA LEU A 88 5.09 12.24 -11.88
C LEU A 88 3.84 12.70 -11.14
N VAL A 89 2.92 13.38 -11.81
CA VAL A 89 1.64 13.80 -11.22
C VAL A 89 0.87 12.57 -10.71
N PHE A 90 0.78 11.51 -11.50
CA PHE A 90 0.15 10.26 -11.10
C PHE A 90 0.79 9.65 -9.85
N LEU A 91 2.12 9.57 -9.81
CA LEU A 91 2.85 9.02 -8.67
C LEU A 91 2.70 9.90 -7.43
N ALA A 92 2.87 11.21 -7.58
CA ALA A 92 2.75 12.16 -6.47
C ALA A 92 1.34 12.17 -5.88
N LEU A 93 0.30 12.25 -6.72
CA LEU A 93 -1.08 12.19 -6.26
C LEU A 93 -1.42 10.84 -5.62
N GLY A 94 -0.93 9.73 -6.17
CA GLY A 94 -1.14 8.41 -5.59
C GLY A 94 -0.55 8.30 -4.18
N LEU A 95 0.65 8.83 -3.96
CA LEU A 95 1.30 8.82 -2.64
C LEU A 95 0.64 9.82 -1.67
N ALA A 96 0.33 11.02 -2.15
CA ALA A 96 -0.26 12.07 -1.30
C ALA A 96 -1.70 11.73 -0.89
N LEU A 97 -2.54 11.26 -1.83
CA LEU A 97 -3.94 10.98 -1.55
C LEU A 97 -4.15 9.63 -0.86
N GLY A 98 -3.36 8.61 -1.16
CA GLY A 98 -3.47 7.28 -0.55
C GLY A 98 -2.84 7.24 0.84
N PRO A 99 -1.54 6.90 0.96
CA PRO A 99 -0.88 6.83 2.26
C PRO A 99 -0.91 8.16 3.02
N GLY A 100 -0.80 9.29 2.34
CA GLY A 100 -0.80 10.62 2.96
C GLY A 100 -2.17 10.98 3.55
N LEU A 101 -3.11 11.37 2.70
CA LEU A 101 -4.39 11.94 3.13
C LEU A 101 -5.34 10.87 3.66
N LEU A 102 -5.70 9.88 2.82
CA LEU A 102 -6.73 8.90 3.17
C LEU A 102 -6.34 8.10 4.42
N VAL A 103 -5.12 7.57 4.46
CA VAL A 103 -4.70 6.71 5.55
C VAL A 103 -4.27 7.51 6.77
N ASN A 104 -3.29 8.41 6.64
CA ASN A 104 -2.68 9.03 7.82
C ASN A 104 -3.48 10.20 8.39
N VAL A 105 -4.31 10.88 7.59
CA VAL A 105 -5.13 12.02 8.07
C VAL A 105 -6.56 11.59 8.35
N ILE A 106 -7.23 10.93 7.37
CA ILE A 106 -8.65 10.63 7.51
C ILE A 106 -8.89 9.42 8.41
N LEU A 107 -8.27 8.26 8.10
CA LEU A 107 -8.61 7.02 8.78
C LEU A 107 -7.97 6.90 10.16
N LYS A 108 -6.67 7.16 10.30
CA LYS A 108 -5.97 6.94 11.58
C LYS A 108 -6.42 7.84 12.72
N ASP A 109 -6.82 9.04 12.43
CA ASP A 109 -7.20 10.00 13.47
C ASP A 109 -8.72 9.97 13.79
N ASN A 110 -9.53 9.26 12.98
CA ASN A 110 -10.97 9.20 13.17
C ASN A 110 -11.53 7.80 13.43
N TRP A 111 -10.71 6.74 13.36
CA TRP A 111 -11.21 5.36 13.55
C TRP A 111 -11.08 4.85 14.99
N HIS A 112 -10.25 5.47 15.80
CA HIS A 112 -10.04 5.19 17.22
C HIS A 112 -9.74 3.72 17.59
N ARG A 113 -9.37 2.89 16.61
CA ARG A 113 -9.08 1.47 16.80
C ARG A 113 -7.74 1.28 17.51
N PRO A 114 -7.67 0.62 18.69
CA PRO A 114 -6.41 0.27 19.34
C PRO A 114 -5.56 -0.67 18.47
N ARG A 115 -4.25 -0.64 18.68
CA ARG A 115 -3.31 -1.55 18.01
C ARG A 115 -3.23 -2.89 18.75
N PRO A 116 -2.79 -4.00 18.09
CA PRO A 116 -2.59 -5.28 18.79
C PRO A 116 -1.80 -5.15 20.08
N VAL A 117 -0.68 -4.44 20.11
CA VAL A 117 0.13 -4.22 21.32
C VAL A 117 -0.59 -3.46 22.45
N GLN A 118 -1.75 -2.88 22.18
CA GLN A 118 -2.50 -2.08 23.14
C GLN A 118 -3.73 -2.79 23.70
N VAL A 119 -4.12 -3.95 23.12
CA VAL A 119 -5.34 -4.61 23.56
C VAL A 119 -5.11 -5.65 24.64
N THR A 120 -6.12 -5.89 25.45
CA THR A 120 -6.07 -6.78 26.64
C THR A 120 -5.69 -8.19 26.27
N GLU A 121 -6.06 -8.66 25.10
CA GLU A 121 -5.74 -9.99 24.59
C GLU A 121 -4.24 -10.22 24.40
N PHE A 122 -3.46 -9.13 24.30
CA PHE A 122 -2.00 -9.17 24.16
C PHE A 122 -1.29 -8.40 25.29
N GLY A 123 -1.94 -8.26 26.46
CA GLY A 123 -1.35 -7.65 27.64
C GLY A 123 -1.40 -6.11 27.69
N GLY A 124 -2.09 -5.47 26.76
CA GLY A 124 -2.32 -4.03 26.78
C GLY A 124 -3.51 -3.61 27.65
N PRO A 125 -3.74 -2.29 27.85
CA PRO A 125 -4.80 -1.79 28.72
C PRO A 125 -6.14 -1.52 28.04
N LEU A 126 -6.25 -1.65 26.70
CA LEU A 126 -7.42 -1.25 25.92
C LEU A 126 -8.21 -2.47 25.45
N GLU A 127 -9.52 -2.29 25.25
CA GLU A 127 -10.35 -3.33 24.66
C GLU A 127 -10.17 -3.41 23.15
N PHE A 128 -10.19 -4.62 22.59
CA PHE A 128 -10.23 -4.84 21.16
C PHE A 128 -11.49 -4.24 20.54
N ARG A 129 -11.34 -3.63 19.36
CA ARG A 129 -12.46 -3.16 18.53
C ARG A 129 -12.36 -3.74 17.12
N PRO A 130 -13.44 -4.38 16.61
CA PRO A 130 -13.51 -4.78 15.19
C PRO A 130 -13.35 -3.59 14.26
N TRP A 131 -12.92 -3.85 13.03
CA TRP A 131 -12.59 -2.79 12.06
C TRP A 131 -13.75 -1.81 11.78
N HIS A 132 -15.00 -2.26 11.86
CA HIS A 132 -16.20 -1.45 11.58
C HIS A 132 -16.66 -0.59 12.78
N ARG A 133 -16.01 -0.72 13.93
CA ARG A 133 -16.33 0.06 15.14
C ARG A 133 -15.35 1.24 15.24
N THR A 134 -15.90 2.43 15.47
CA THR A 134 -15.14 3.69 15.60
C THR A 134 -15.13 4.25 17.02
N ASP A 135 -15.68 3.49 17.98
CA ASP A 135 -15.80 3.84 19.41
C ASP A 135 -14.65 3.28 20.26
N GLY A 136 -13.49 3.07 19.68
CA GLY A 136 -12.31 2.60 20.40
C GLY A 136 -11.65 3.70 21.26
N ALA A 137 -10.79 3.29 22.19
CA ALA A 137 -10.11 4.19 23.12
C ALA A 137 -8.77 4.75 22.62
N CYS A 138 -8.38 4.47 21.38
CA CYS A 138 -7.18 5.04 20.78
C CYS A 138 -7.39 6.50 20.41
N VAL A 139 -6.53 7.40 20.92
CA VAL A 139 -6.68 8.85 20.72
C VAL A 139 -6.04 9.35 19.43
N LYS A 140 -4.85 8.82 19.06
CA LYS A 140 -4.08 9.29 17.90
C LYS A 140 -3.20 8.19 17.31
N ASN A 141 -2.97 8.26 15.99
CA ASN A 141 -2.14 7.30 15.26
C ASN A 141 -2.62 5.87 15.47
N CYS A 142 -3.91 5.67 15.35
CA CYS A 142 -4.61 4.43 15.66
C CYS A 142 -4.33 3.33 14.62
N SER A 143 -4.91 2.13 14.83
CA SER A 143 -4.54 0.95 14.04
C SER A 143 -5.07 1.00 12.61
N PHE A 144 -6.33 1.41 12.43
CA PHE A 144 -7.00 1.33 11.12
C PHE A 144 -6.72 2.56 10.24
N VAL A 145 -6.14 2.41 9.08
CA VAL A 145 -5.47 1.27 8.46
C VAL A 145 -3.95 1.44 8.47
N SER A 146 -3.19 0.42 8.01
CA SER A 146 -1.72 0.46 8.03
C SER A 146 -1.13 1.44 7.00
N GLY A 147 -0.52 2.53 7.46
CA GLY A 147 0.13 3.52 6.59
C GLY A 147 1.37 3.00 5.87
N GLU A 148 2.20 2.20 6.55
CA GLU A 148 3.39 1.59 5.95
C GLU A 148 3.00 0.59 4.86
N THR A 149 1.98 -0.22 5.10
CA THR A 149 1.43 -1.15 4.11
C THR A 149 0.85 -0.41 2.91
N SER A 150 0.08 0.66 3.13
CA SER A 150 -0.45 1.50 2.06
C SER A 150 0.67 2.09 1.20
N GLY A 151 1.74 2.63 1.82
CA GLY A 151 2.92 3.12 1.12
C GLY A 151 3.61 2.04 0.28
N ALA A 152 3.74 0.83 0.82
CA ALA A 152 4.34 -0.29 0.10
C ALA A 152 3.46 -0.76 -1.08
N PHE A 153 2.14 -0.86 -0.93
CA PHE A 153 1.22 -1.17 -2.03
C PHE A 153 1.16 -0.08 -3.09
N TRP A 154 1.44 1.19 -2.72
CA TRP A 154 1.57 2.27 -3.70
C TRP A 154 2.66 1.99 -4.74
N LEU A 155 3.67 1.17 -4.47
CA LEU A 155 4.70 0.77 -5.43
C LEU A 155 4.12 0.11 -6.69
N VAL A 156 2.88 -0.36 -6.67
CA VAL A 156 2.15 -0.80 -7.87
C VAL A 156 1.96 0.35 -8.86
N ALA A 157 1.91 1.60 -8.40
CA ALA A 157 1.79 2.75 -9.29
C ALA A 157 3.00 2.90 -10.24
N PRO A 158 4.26 3.04 -9.75
CA PRO A 158 5.41 3.06 -10.63
C PRO A 158 5.60 1.75 -11.40
N ALA A 159 5.38 0.59 -10.80
CA ALA A 159 5.46 -0.72 -11.46
C ALA A 159 4.50 -0.80 -12.66
N SER A 160 3.32 -0.22 -12.55
CA SER A 160 2.33 -0.19 -13.62
C SER A 160 2.75 0.65 -14.84
N LEU A 161 3.76 1.52 -14.70
CA LEU A 161 4.32 2.33 -15.77
C LEU A 161 5.46 1.62 -16.53
N ALA A 162 5.91 0.47 -16.06
CA ALA A 162 6.94 -0.32 -16.71
C ALA A 162 6.54 -0.73 -18.15
N PRO A 163 7.51 -0.91 -19.07
CA PRO A 163 7.27 -1.44 -20.39
C PRO A 163 6.51 -2.78 -20.36
N PRO A 164 5.72 -3.11 -21.40
CA PRO A 164 4.86 -4.31 -21.39
C PRO A 164 5.53 -5.60 -20.90
N PRO A 165 6.75 -5.99 -21.36
CA PRO A 165 7.36 -7.25 -20.93
C PRO A 165 7.76 -7.25 -19.45
N LEU A 166 8.07 -6.09 -18.87
CA LEU A 166 8.50 -5.95 -17.47
C LEU A 166 7.36 -5.59 -16.52
N ARG A 167 6.19 -5.21 -17.05
CA ARG A 167 5.07 -4.70 -16.22
C ARG A 167 4.53 -5.73 -15.26
N LEU A 168 4.27 -6.95 -15.76
CA LEU A 168 3.71 -8.02 -14.92
C LEU A 168 4.67 -8.41 -13.78
N PRO A 169 5.95 -8.74 -14.03
CA PRO A 169 6.89 -9.04 -12.95
C PRO A 169 7.10 -7.86 -12.00
N ALA A 170 7.13 -6.60 -12.49
CA ALA A 170 7.26 -5.42 -11.64
C ALA A 170 6.04 -5.25 -10.70
N VAL A 171 4.82 -5.45 -11.22
CA VAL A 171 3.60 -5.39 -10.40
C VAL A 171 3.58 -6.54 -9.40
N ALA A 172 3.95 -7.76 -9.80
CA ALA A 172 4.03 -8.90 -8.90
C ALA A 172 5.04 -8.65 -7.75
N LEU A 173 6.21 -8.10 -8.07
CA LEU A 173 7.20 -7.69 -7.07
C LEU A 173 6.65 -6.62 -6.12
N ALA A 174 6.01 -5.59 -6.64
CA ALA A 174 5.41 -4.52 -5.84
C ALA A 174 4.31 -5.05 -4.89
N LEU A 175 3.48 -5.98 -5.37
CA LEU A 175 2.49 -6.67 -4.51
C LEU A 175 3.19 -7.51 -3.43
N GLY A 176 4.26 -8.23 -3.77
CA GLY A 176 5.07 -8.98 -2.82
C GLY A 176 5.66 -8.08 -1.72
N VAL A 177 6.20 -6.92 -2.08
CA VAL A 177 6.70 -5.90 -1.12
C VAL A 177 5.56 -5.41 -0.22
N GLY A 178 4.39 -5.13 -0.79
CA GLY A 178 3.19 -4.72 -0.04
C GLY A 178 2.76 -5.77 1.00
N LEU A 179 2.68 -7.02 0.58
CA LEU A 179 2.33 -8.16 1.46
C LEU A 179 3.38 -8.37 2.55
N THR A 180 4.67 -8.38 2.21
CA THR A 180 5.77 -8.51 3.18
C THR A 180 5.72 -7.39 4.22
N THR A 181 5.53 -6.13 3.78
CA THR A 181 5.37 -5.00 4.70
C THR A 181 4.15 -5.22 5.61
N GLY A 182 3.03 -5.67 5.05
CA GLY A 182 1.83 -5.97 5.81
C GLY A 182 2.05 -7.03 6.89
N VAL A 183 2.65 -8.16 6.54
CA VAL A 183 3.00 -9.24 7.49
C VAL A 183 3.91 -8.72 8.60
N LEU A 184 4.95 -7.94 8.25
CA LEU A 184 5.82 -7.32 9.26
C LEU A 184 5.04 -6.41 10.21
N ARG A 185 4.05 -5.63 9.70
CA ARG A 185 3.23 -4.77 10.56
C ARG A 185 2.35 -5.54 11.54
N VAL A 186 1.85 -6.72 11.14
CA VAL A 186 1.16 -7.64 12.06
C VAL A 186 2.15 -8.23 13.06
N ALA A 187 3.31 -8.72 12.58
CA ALA A 187 4.33 -9.34 13.42
C ALA A 187 4.89 -8.39 14.51
N PHE A 188 4.93 -7.09 14.22
CA PHE A 188 5.29 -6.06 15.21
C PHE A 188 4.11 -5.64 16.12
N GLY A 189 2.95 -6.26 16.03
CA GLY A 189 1.77 -5.87 16.80
C GLY A 189 1.28 -4.45 16.52
N GLY A 190 1.71 -3.86 15.40
CA GLY A 190 1.34 -2.50 15.02
C GLY A 190 -0.02 -2.39 14.37
N HIS A 191 -0.48 -3.46 13.72
CA HIS A 191 -1.73 -3.51 12.96
C HIS A 191 -2.32 -4.91 12.97
N PHE A 192 -3.64 -5.00 12.88
CA PHE A 192 -4.35 -6.25 12.67
C PHE A 192 -4.32 -6.70 11.20
N PRO A 193 -4.55 -7.99 10.89
CA PRO A 193 -4.67 -8.47 9.51
C PRO A 193 -5.65 -7.67 8.66
N SER A 194 -6.83 -7.33 9.18
CA SER A 194 -7.80 -6.51 8.44
C SER A 194 -7.28 -5.11 8.10
N ASP A 195 -6.51 -4.45 8.99
CA ASP A 195 -5.91 -3.13 8.74
C ASP A 195 -4.95 -3.16 7.55
N VAL A 196 -4.22 -4.26 7.40
CA VAL A 196 -3.26 -4.51 6.32
C VAL A 196 -3.97 -4.75 5.00
N LEU A 197 -5.00 -5.60 5.00
CA LEU A 197 -5.77 -5.92 3.81
C LEU A 197 -6.50 -4.67 3.28
N PHE A 198 -7.18 -3.93 4.14
CA PHE A 198 -7.83 -2.68 3.75
C PHE A 198 -6.83 -1.62 3.24
N ALA A 199 -5.66 -1.50 3.87
CA ALA A 199 -4.62 -0.58 3.41
C ALA A 199 -4.19 -0.90 1.98
N GLY A 200 -3.97 -2.17 1.66
CA GLY A 200 -3.65 -2.63 0.31
C GLY A 200 -4.78 -2.36 -0.68
N LEU A 201 -5.99 -2.80 -0.36
CA LEU A 201 -7.16 -2.68 -1.25
C LEU A 201 -7.50 -1.22 -1.56
N PHE A 202 -7.55 -0.35 -0.54
CA PHE A 202 -7.84 1.08 -0.74
C PHE A 202 -6.76 1.74 -1.61
N THR A 203 -5.49 1.41 -1.38
CA THR A 203 -4.39 1.95 -2.18
C THR A 203 -4.45 1.47 -3.63
N LEU A 204 -4.72 0.19 -3.86
CA LEU A 204 -4.84 -0.37 -5.20
C LEU A 204 -6.04 0.22 -5.97
N ILE A 205 -7.18 0.44 -5.30
CA ILE A 205 -8.34 1.11 -5.90
C ILE A 205 -7.96 2.54 -6.30
N LEU A 206 -7.35 3.30 -5.40
CA LEU A 206 -6.93 4.67 -5.68
C LEU A 206 -5.93 4.74 -6.85
N VAL A 207 -4.92 3.88 -6.84
CA VAL A 207 -3.93 3.78 -7.94
C VAL A 207 -4.61 3.44 -9.26
N ALA A 208 -5.57 2.49 -9.27
CA ALA A 208 -6.30 2.13 -10.47
C ALA A 208 -7.15 3.29 -11.00
N VAL A 209 -7.85 4.02 -10.14
CA VAL A 209 -8.65 5.20 -10.49
C VAL A 209 -7.77 6.32 -11.05
N LEU A 210 -6.70 6.68 -10.34
CA LEU A 210 -5.77 7.73 -10.80
C LEU A 210 -5.11 7.36 -12.14
N ARG A 211 -4.76 6.08 -12.32
CA ARG A 211 -4.22 5.60 -13.58
C ARG A 211 -5.21 5.75 -14.73
N MET A 212 -6.50 5.48 -14.51
CA MET A 212 -7.54 5.66 -15.52
C MET A 212 -7.68 7.12 -15.94
N ILE A 213 -7.55 8.04 -14.99
CA ILE A 213 -7.75 9.46 -15.22
C ILE A 213 -6.51 10.11 -15.87
N LEU A 214 -5.32 9.78 -15.37
CA LEU A 214 -4.09 10.52 -15.69
C LEU A 214 -3.23 9.85 -16.78
N ILE A 215 -3.27 8.52 -16.88
CA ILE A 215 -2.43 7.75 -17.79
C ILE A 215 -3.23 7.27 -18.99
N LYS A 216 -3.12 7.97 -20.11
CA LYS A 216 -3.78 7.56 -21.37
C LYS A 216 -3.21 6.22 -21.86
N PRO A 217 -4.05 5.34 -22.43
CA PRO A 217 -3.57 4.15 -23.13
C PRO A 217 -2.62 4.55 -24.26
N ASP A 218 -1.52 3.83 -24.39
CA ASP A 218 -0.57 4.07 -25.49
C ASP A 218 -1.24 3.62 -26.80
N LYS A 219 -1.59 4.59 -27.67
CA LYS A 219 -2.21 4.31 -28.97
C LYS A 219 -1.22 3.76 -30.02
N GLN A 220 0.06 3.63 -29.67
CA GLN A 220 1.09 3.18 -30.62
C GLN A 220 1.04 1.69 -30.95
N GLY A 221 0.30 0.87 -30.21
CA GLY A 221 0.08 -0.55 -30.55
C GLY A 221 -1.04 -0.83 -31.58
N LEU A 222 -1.72 0.21 -32.11
CA LEU A 222 -2.82 0.07 -33.07
C LEU A 222 -2.51 0.65 -34.45
N ARG A 223 -1.34 1.23 -34.66
CA ARG A 223 -0.83 1.49 -36.01
C ARG A 223 -0.01 0.27 -36.42
N GLY A 224 -0.68 -0.64 -37.03
CA GLY A 224 -0.08 -1.72 -37.83
C GLY A 224 0.58 -1.11 -39.06
N ASP A 225 1.75 -0.52 -38.89
CA ASP A 225 2.67 -0.35 -40.01
C ASP A 225 3.50 -1.64 -40.06
N ASP A 226 2.87 -2.70 -40.52
CA ASP A 226 3.55 -3.90 -40.98
C ASP A 226 3.95 -3.63 -42.46
N PRO A 227 5.25 -3.41 -42.77
CA PRO A 227 5.71 -3.12 -44.12
C PRO A 227 5.73 -4.38 -45.02
N TYR A 228 5.13 -5.50 -44.56
CA TYR A 228 5.12 -6.79 -45.30
C TYR A 228 3.72 -7.38 -45.56
N LEU A 229 2.64 -6.54 -45.58
CA LEU A 229 1.34 -6.90 -46.15
C LEU A 229 0.99 -6.03 -47.33
#